data_052d71c120f865e651ea71dc0c5f8a18
#
_entry.id   052d71c120f865e651ea71dc0c5f8a18
#
_cell.length_a   1.000
_cell.length_b   1.000
_cell.length_c   1.000
_cell.angle_alpha   90.00
_cell.angle_beta   90.00
_cell.angle_gamma   90.00
#
_symmetry.space_group_name_H-M   'P 1'
#
loop_
_entity.id
_entity.type
_entity.pdbx_description
1 polymer ?
#
loop_
_entity_poly.entity_id
_entity_poly.type
_entity_poly.pdbx_seq_one_letter_code
_entity_poly.pdbx_strand_id
1 'polypeptide(L)'
;FLINTSRGPIVNEDDLIIALSTNEIAGAGLDVYEIEPLAENNKLRFLPNALLTPHIGFVTAENYSIFFTQMVESLEACVKGKPIRIIE
;
A
#
# COMPACT_ATOMS: atom_id res chain seq x y z
N PHE A 1 -10.53 4.67 15.62
CA PHE A 1 -9.99 3.84 14.53
C PHE A 1 -8.92 4.60 13.76
N LEU A 2 -7.88 3.87 13.33
CA LEU A 2 -6.85 4.36 12.42
C LEU A 2 -7.00 3.66 11.07
N ILE A 3 -6.93 4.43 9.96
CA ILE A 3 -6.92 3.87 8.61
C ILE A 3 -5.66 4.38 7.90
N ASN A 4 -4.85 3.46 7.36
CA ASN A 4 -3.68 3.81 6.56
C ASN A 4 -3.70 3.06 5.23
N THR A 5 -3.95 3.80 4.16
CA THR A 5 -3.91 3.32 2.76
C THR A 5 -2.87 4.08 1.93
N SER A 6 -1.96 4.78 2.59
CA SER A 6 -0.95 5.63 1.96
C SER A 6 0.41 4.93 1.90
N ARG A 7 1.17 4.99 2.98
CA ARG A 7 2.48 4.32 3.13
C ARG A 7 2.68 3.85 4.57
N GLY A 8 3.28 2.67 4.74
CA GLY A 8 3.54 2.09 6.06
C GLY A 8 4.34 3.00 6.99
N PRO A 9 5.49 3.55 6.58
CA PRO A 9 6.35 4.37 7.42
C PRO A 9 5.77 5.70 7.91
N ILE A 10 4.55 6.07 7.48
CA ILE A 10 3.83 7.24 8.03
C ILE A 10 3.43 7.01 9.49
N VAL A 11 3.22 5.76 9.87
CA VAL A 11 2.86 5.34 11.22
C VAL A 11 3.96 4.44 11.77
N ASN A 12 4.40 4.69 13.00
CA ASN A 12 5.32 3.79 13.68
C ASN A 12 4.59 2.47 13.97
N GLU A 13 5.03 1.38 13.32
CA GLU A 13 4.34 0.08 13.39
C GLU A 13 4.40 -0.54 14.79
N ASP A 14 5.51 -0.40 15.51
CA ASP A 14 5.65 -0.94 16.87
C ASP A 14 4.70 -0.22 17.84
N ASP A 15 4.61 1.10 17.76
CA ASP A 15 3.68 1.89 18.58
C ASP A 15 2.22 1.57 18.23
N LEU A 16 1.92 1.35 16.96
CA LEU A 16 0.59 0.94 16.51
C LEU A 16 0.19 -0.44 17.08
N ILE A 17 1.12 -1.40 17.06
CA ILE A 17 0.91 -2.72 17.66
C ILE A 17 0.61 -2.59 19.16
N ILE A 18 1.33 -1.72 19.87
CA ILE A 18 1.08 -1.47 21.30
C ILE A 18 -0.31 -0.88 21.50
N ALA A 19 -0.66 0.17 20.76
CA ALA A 19 -1.94 0.85 20.86
C ALA A 19 -3.14 -0.08 20.57
N LEU A 20 -2.99 -0.98 19.60
CA LEU A 20 -3.99 -2.01 19.28
C LEU A 20 -4.09 -3.07 20.37
N SER A 21 -2.94 -3.56 20.85
CA SER A 21 -2.87 -4.62 21.86
C SER A 21 -3.43 -4.19 23.21
N THR A 22 -3.29 -2.91 23.55
CA THR A 22 -3.78 -2.32 24.80
C THR A 22 -5.18 -1.72 24.67
N ASN A 23 -5.79 -1.80 23.48
CA ASN A 23 -7.08 -1.15 23.16
C ASN A 23 -7.09 0.37 23.39
N GLU A 24 -5.94 1.02 23.27
CA GLU A 24 -5.84 2.48 23.28
C GLU A 24 -6.60 3.08 22.08
N ILE A 25 -6.53 2.37 20.93
CA ILE A 25 -7.44 2.58 19.80
C ILE A 25 -8.30 1.35 19.58
N ALA A 26 -9.52 1.53 19.11
CA ALA A 26 -10.49 0.45 18.94
C ALA A 26 -10.11 -0.54 17.82
N GLY A 27 -9.38 -0.06 16.80
CA GLY A 27 -8.93 -0.90 15.70
C GLY A 27 -8.21 -0.11 14.63
N ALA A 28 -7.59 -0.83 13.69
CA ALA A 28 -6.94 -0.26 12.53
C ALA A 28 -7.27 -1.01 11.24
N GLY A 29 -7.41 -0.28 10.12
CA GLY A 29 -7.46 -0.80 8.76
C GLY A 29 -6.19 -0.40 8.02
N LEU A 30 -5.40 -1.38 7.59
CA LEU A 30 -4.08 -1.15 7.00
C LEU A 30 -4.00 -1.84 5.64
N ASP A 31 -3.68 -1.07 4.61
CA ASP A 31 -3.34 -1.58 3.28
C ASP A 31 -1.83 -1.53 3.01
N VAL A 32 -1.07 -0.89 3.90
CA VAL A 32 0.37 -0.65 3.75
C VAL A 32 1.11 -0.93 5.05
N TYR A 33 2.38 -1.30 4.96
CA TYR A 33 3.21 -1.75 6.07
C TYR A 33 4.61 -1.15 5.98
N GLU A 34 5.35 -1.17 7.09
CA GLU A 34 6.73 -0.69 7.11
C GLU A 34 7.62 -1.52 6.18
N ILE A 35 7.44 -2.84 6.19
CA ILE A 35 8.11 -3.77 5.27
C ILE A 35 7.03 -4.55 4.52
N GLU A 36 7.09 -4.52 3.21
CA GLU A 36 6.16 -5.22 2.32
C GLU A 36 6.90 -6.25 1.44
N PRO A 37 6.33 -7.43 1.27
CA PRO A 37 5.08 -7.94 1.84
C PRO A 37 5.17 -8.17 3.36
N LEU A 38 4.04 -8.02 4.07
CA LEU A 38 3.98 -8.21 5.52
C LEU A 38 4.37 -9.65 5.90
N ALA A 39 5.41 -9.78 6.72
CA ALA A 39 5.93 -11.08 7.15
C ALA A 39 4.86 -11.94 7.85
N GLU A 40 4.94 -13.26 7.67
CA GLU A 40 3.97 -14.20 8.26
C GLU A 40 3.92 -14.15 9.79
N ASN A 41 5.05 -13.86 10.42
CA ASN A 41 5.20 -13.75 11.87
C ASN A 41 4.98 -12.32 12.42
N ASN A 42 4.59 -11.35 11.56
CA ASN A 42 4.32 -10.00 12.02
C ASN A 42 3.14 -9.99 12.99
N LYS A 43 3.31 -9.28 14.11
CA LYS A 43 2.33 -9.23 15.20
C LYS A 43 0.97 -8.70 14.78
N LEU A 44 0.91 -7.78 13.80
CA LEU A 44 -0.35 -7.25 13.26
C LEU A 44 -1.31 -8.36 12.80
N ARG A 45 -0.76 -9.47 12.26
CA ARG A 45 -1.58 -10.59 11.75
C ARG A 45 -2.37 -11.31 12.83
N PHE A 46 -1.97 -11.17 14.07
CA PHE A 46 -2.56 -11.88 15.22
C PHE A 46 -3.45 -10.98 16.08
N LEU A 47 -3.57 -9.71 15.72
CA LEU A 47 -4.42 -8.76 16.43
C LEU A 47 -5.87 -8.82 15.92
N PRO A 48 -6.84 -9.11 16.78
CA PRO A 48 -8.24 -9.28 16.34
C PRO A 48 -8.91 -7.97 15.89
N ASN A 49 -8.32 -6.84 16.23
CA ASN A 49 -8.79 -5.50 15.88
C ASN A 49 -7.97 -4.83 14.77
N ALA A 50 -7.18 -5.61 14.01
CA ALA A 50 -6.48 -5.17 12.81
C ALA A 50 -7.11 -5.80 11.56
N LEU A 51 -7.59 -4.96 10.63
CA LEU A 51 -7.98 -5.36 9.28
C LEU A 51 -6.82 -5.10 8.33
N LEU A 52 -6.36 -6.15 7.65
CA LEU A 52 -5.15 -6.08 6.82
C LEU A 52 -5.48 -6.45 5.37
N THR A 53 -5.02 -5.64 4.42
CA THR A 53 -5.05 -5.92 2.98
C THR A 53 -3.66 -5.77 2.38
N PRO A 54 -3.34 -6.45 1.25
CA PRO A 54 -1.96 -6.55 0.78
C PRO A 54 -1.58 -5.46 -0.24
N HIS A 55 -1.72 -4.18 0.11
CA HIS A 55 -1.38 -3.02 -0.71
C HIS A 55 -2.10 -3.02 -2.06
N ILE A 56 -3.42 -3.16 -2.02
CA ILE A 56 -4.29 -3.29 -3.19
C ILE A 56 -5.28 -2.13 -3.36
N GLY A 57 -5.17 -1.06 -2.59
CA GLY A 57 -6.10 0.07 -2.67
C GLY A 57 -6.15 0.76 -4.03
N PHE A 58 -5.11 0.60 -4.87
CA PHE A 58 -5.07 1.10 -6.24
C PHE A 58 -5.72 0.14 -7.27
N VAL A 59 -6.08 -1.08 -6.87
CA VAL A 59 -6.58 -2.13 -7.78
C VAL A 59 -8.04 -1.88 -8.10
N THR A 60 -8.28 -1.10 -9.13
CA THR A 60 -9.59 -0.86 -9.75
C THR A 60 -9.52 -1.06 -11.26
N ALA A 61 -10.64 -1.37 -11.89
CA ALA A 61 -10.71 -1.53 -13.34
C ALA A 61 -10.29 -0.25 -14.06
N GLU A 62 -10.69 0.89 -13.54
CA GLU A 62 -10.35 2.23 -14.07
C GLU A 62 -8.85 2.48 -14.01
N ASN A 63 -8.23 2.25 -12.85
CA ASN A 63 -6.79 2.45 -12.68
C ASN A 63 -5.98 1.52 -13.58
N TYR A 64 -6.36 0.26 -13.69
CA TYR A 64 -5.69 -0.68 -14.59
C TYR A 64 -5.83 -0.27 -16.05
N SER A 65 -7.00 0.17 -16.50
CA SER A 65 -7.19 0.68 -17.85
C SER A 65 -6.24 1.84 -18.16
N ILE A 66 -6.13 2.80 -17.24
CA ILE A 66 -5.23 3.95 -17.39
C ILE A 66 -3.76 3.50 -17.38
N PHE A 67 -3.36 2.68 -16.41
CA PHE A 67 -1.97 2.24 -16.25
C PHE A 67 -1.48 1.47 -17.48
N PHE A 68 -2.23 0.46 -17.92
CA PHE A 68 -1.83 -0.35 -19.07
C PHE A 68 -1.78 0.45 -20.36
N THR A 69 -2.76 1.33 -20.59
CA THR A 69 -2.76 2.22 -21.76
C THR A 69 -1.51 3.11 -21.75
N GLN A 70 -1.22 3.78 -20.64
CA GLN A 70 -0.07 4.66 -20.53
C GLN A 70 1.28 3.92 -20.59
N MET A 71 1.34 2.69 -20.09
CA MET A 71 2.54 1.84 -20.20
C MET A 71 2.85 1.52 -21.66
N VAL A 72 1.84 1.11 -22.44
CA VAL A 72 2.00 0.82 -23.88
C VAL A 72 2.43 2.07 -24.64
N GLU A 73 1.77 3.20 -24.44
CA GLU A 73 2.14 4.48 -25.06
C GLU A 73 3.59 4.88 -24.73
N SER A 74 4.01 4.72 -23.47
CA SER A 74 5.36 5.07 -23.04
C SER A 74 6.40 4.15 -23.67
N LEU A 75 6.10 2.85 -23.77
CA LEU A 75 6.97 1.89 -24.42
C LEU A 75 7.11 2.19 -25.92
N GLU A 76 6.01 2.42 -26.62
CA GLU A 76 6.06 2.80 -28.06
C GLU A 76 6.86 4.07 -28.30
N ALA A 77 6.69 5.08 -27.47
CA ALA A 77 7.41 6.34 -27.57
C ALA A 77 8.92 6.14 -27.32
N CYS A 78 9.28 5.29 -26.37
CA CYS A 78 10.66 4.93 -26.08
C CYS A 78 11.31 4.21 -27.26
N VAL A 79 10.64 3.21 -27.84
CA VAL A 79 11.12 2.48 -29.02
C VAL A 79 11.33 3.40 -30.22
N LYS A 80 10.48 4.42 -30.39
CA LYS A 80 10.60 5.44 -31.44
C LYS A 80 11.67 6.50 -31.15
N GLY A 81 12.42 6.40 -30.06
CA GLY A 81 13.45 7.36 -29.65
C GLY A 81 12.91 8.71 -29.17
N LYS A 82 11.64 8.77 -28.81
CA LYS A 82 10.94 9.99 -28.30
C LYS A 82 10.22 9.65 -27.00
N PRO A 83 10.93 9.33 -25.91
CA PRO A 83 10.31 8.93 -24.67
C PRO A 83 9.42 10.03 -24.12
N ILE A 84 8.31 9.63 -23.49
CA ILE A 84 7.32 10.49 -22.83
C ILE A 84 7.20 10.11 -21.35
N ARG A 85 6.64 10.98 -20.51
CA ARG A 85 6.50 10.77 -19.05
C ARG A 85 7.84 10.45 -18.38
N ILE A 86 8.88 11.19 -18.77
CA ILE A 86 10.23 11.02 -18.22
C ILE A 86 10.26 11.53 -16.79
N ILE A 87 10.89 10.77 -15.89
CA ILE A 87 11.20 11.19 -14.52
C ILE A 87 12.55 11.89 -14.56
N GLU A 88 12.61 13.12 -14.13
CA GLU A 88 13.83 13.92 -14.03
C GLU A 88 14.44 13.83 -12.62
#